data_ecd65ed40c07fe22ec0065291c6487dc
#
_entry.id   ecd65ed40c07fe22ec0065291c6487dc
#
_cell.length_a   1.000
_cell.length_b   1.000
_cell.length_c   1.000
_cell.angle_alpha   90.00
_cell.angle_beta   90.00
_cell.angle_gamma   90.00
#
_symmetry.space_group_name_H-M   'P 1'
#
loop_
_entity.id
_entity.type
_entity.pdbx_description
1 polymer ?
#
loop_
_entity_poly.entity_id
_entity_poly.type
_entity_poly.pdbx_seq_one_letter_code
_entity_poly.pdbx_strand_id
1 'polypeptide(L)'
;MTPFRVVIPARHASTRLPGKPLADIAGRPMVLRVLDRALASGAEEVWVAADHQDVFDVVHAAGGKVLMTRTDHPSGTDRLAEVAETLGWRNDEVVVNVQGDEPLIDPGLIAAVAEGLASDAGAAIATAAHPLIAMDEIFNPNVVKVVCDAQGRALYFSRAPIPWARDDWAKGAGWRDLPFPPGLPVLRHVGLYAYRASFLCRYTALAPAPIEQWEALEQLRALWHGYSIRVLTLDTTPPGGVDTEEDLARVRAVFAHG
;
A
#
# COMPACT_ATOMS: atom_id res chain seq x y z
N MET A 1 2.02 11.76 -19.11
CA MET A 1 1.85 10.78 -18.01
C MET A 1 2.45 9.47 -18.47
N THR A 2 3.20 8.82 -17.62
CA THR A 2 3.70 7.47 -17.87
C THR A 2 2.52 6.50 -17.91
N PRO A 3 2.43 5.58 -18.88
CA PRO A 3 1.42 4.54 -18.88
C PRO A 3 1.62 3.60 -17.69
N PHE A 4 0.53 3.28 -16.99
CA PHE A 4 0.55 2.36 -15.85
C PHE A 4 -0.75 1.58 -15.74
N ARG A 5 -0.71 0.48 -15.02
CA ARG A 5 -1.85 -0.37 -14.71
C ARG A 5 -2.10 -0.44 -13.24
N VAL A 6 -3.34 -0.71 -12.84
CA VAL A 6 -3.71 -0.89 -11.44
C VAL A 6 -4.23 -2.30 -11.21
N VAL A 7 -3.79 -2.92 -10.13
CA VAL A 7 -4.38 -4.15 -9.59
C VAL A 7 -4.91 -3.87 -8.18
N ILE A 8 -6.16 -4.28 -7.94
CA ILE A 8 -6.83 -4.20 -6.65
C ILE A 8 -6.99 -5.62 -6.12
N PRO A 9 -6.11 -6.09 -5.21
CA PRO A 9 -6.31 -7.38 -4.56
C PRO A 9 -7.52 -7.31 -3.64
N ALA A 10 -8.50 -8.18 -3.85
CA ALA A 10 -9.74 -8.25 -3.09
C ALA A 10 -9.90 -9.64 -2.45
N ARG A 11 -9.35 -9.79 -1.23
CA ARG A 11 -9.48 -11.02 -0.44
C ARG A 11 -10.80 -11.04 0.29
N HIS A 12 -11.62 -12.07 0.05
CA HIS A 12 -12.90 -12.24 0.74
C HIS A 12 -12.71 -12.59 2.22
N ALA A 13 -11.71 -13.41 2.53
CA ALA A 13 -11.40 -13.82 3.88
C ALA A 13 -10.72 -12.68 4.66
N SER A 14 -11.45 -12.07 5.57
CA SER A 14 -10.95 -11.08 6.54
C SER A 14 -11.41 -11.48 7.93
N THR A 15 -10.49 -11.55 8.88
CA THR A 15 -10.78 -11.94 10.27
C THR A 15 -11.45 -10.84 11.07
N ARG A 16 -11.09 -9.57 10.82
CA ARG A 16 -11.62 -8.40 11.54
C ARG A 16 -12.94 -7.88 10.97
N LEU A 17 -13.14 -8.06 9.65
CA LEU A 17 -14.34 -7.63 8.95
C LEU A 17 -14.70 -8.68 7.88
N PRO A 18 -15.46 -9.74 8.22
CA PRO A 18 -15.82 -10.80 7.28
C PRO A 18 -16.55 -10.24 6.04
N GLY A 19 -16.19 -10.73 4.84
CA GLY A 19 -16.76 -10.23 3.60
C GLY A 19 -16.40 -8.78 3.27
N LYS A 20 -15.32 -8.25 3.83
CA LYS A 20 -14.85 -6.87 3.72
C LYS A 20 -14.98 -6.25 2.32
N PRO A 21 -14.57 -6.89 1.20
CA PRO A 21 -14.70 -6.31 -0.14
C PRO A 21 -16.14 -6.02 -0.56
N LEU A 22 -17.11 -6.75 0.00
CA LEU A 22 -18.53 -6.62 -0.30
C LEU A 22 -19.29 -5.76 0.71
N ALA A 23 -18.61 -5.25 1.76
CA ALA A 23 -19.21 -4.36 2.74
C ALA A 23 -19.82 -3.13 2.04
N ASP A 24 -21.09 -2.85 2.35
CA ASP A 24 -21.81 -1.71 1.77
C ASP A 24 -21.25 -0.37 2.27
N ILE A 25 -20.98 0.53 1.35
CA ILE A 25 -20.61 1.93 1.59
C ILE A 25 -21.57 2.82 0.79
N ALA A 26 -22.60 3.32 1.45
CA ALA A 26 -23.62 4.18 0.85
C ALA A 26 -24.23 3.57 -0.43
N GLY A 27 -24.75 2.35 -0.34
CA GLY A 27 -25.42 1.61 -1.43
C GLY A 27 -24.49 1.01 -2.49
N ARG A 28 -23.16 0.99 -2.26
CA ARG A 28 -22.19 0.42 -3.20
C ARG A 28 -21.13 -0.41 -2.44
N PRO A 29 -20.81 -1.64 -2.86
CA PRO A 29 -19.77 -2.47 -2.27
C PRO A 29 -18.40 -1.76 -2.22
N MET A 30 -17.63 -1.98 -1.14
CA MET A 30 -16.31 -1.35 -0.93
C MET A 30 -15.37 -1.55 -2.12
N VAL A 31 -15.28 -2.77 -2.66
CA VAL A 31 -14.41 -3.06 -3.82
C VAL A 31 -14.75 -2.19 -5.03
N LEU A 32 -16.03 -1.87 -5.24
CA LEU A 32 -16.46 -1.00 -6.34
C LEU A 32 -16.12 0.47 -6.06
N ARG A 33 -16.15 0.91 -4.79
CA ARG A 33 -15.66 2.25 -4.42
C ARG A 33 -14.18 2.41 -4.70
N VAL A 34 -13.36 1.39 -4.37
CA VAL A 34 -11.93 1.37 -4.70
C VAL A 34 -11.71 1.34 -6.20
N LEU A 35 -12.48 0.52 -6.94
CA LEU A 35 -12.44 0.45 -8.40
C LEU A 35 -12.71 1.81 -9.05
N ASP A 36 -13.75 2.53 -8.58
CA ASP A 36 -14.08 3.88 -9.08
C ASP A 36 -12.91 4.85 -8.90
N ARG A 37 -12.24 4.82 -7.74
CA ARG A 37 -11.05 5.65 -7.46
C ARG A 37 -9.87 5.29 -8.36
N ALA A 38 -9.62 4.00 -8.54
CA ALA A 38 -8.55 3.52 -9.41
C ALA A 38 -8.80 3.87 -10.89
N LEU A 39 -10.04 3.76 -11.37
CA LEU A 39 -10.40 4.19 -12.73
C LEU A 39 -10.20 5.69 -12.95
N ALA A 40 -10.44 6.50 -11.93
CA ALA A 40 -10.22 7.96 -11.99
C ALA A 40 -8.73 8.36 -11.96
N SER A 41 -7.80 7.44 -11.73
CA SER A 41 -6.35 7.74 -11.63
C SER A 41 -5.66 7.97 -12.98
N GLY A 42 -6.35 7.67 -14.09
CA GLY A 42 -5.75 7.73 -15.43
C GLY A 42 -4.94 6.48 -15.81
N ALA A 43 -5.09 5.37 -15.08
CA ALA A 43 -4.51 4.09 -15.44
C ALA A 43 -5.04 3.59 -16.79
N GLU A 44 -4.19 2.95 -17.62
CA GLU A 44 -4.60 2.34 -18.89
C GLU A 44 -5.54 1.16 -18.66
N GLU A 45 -5.31 0.42 -17.58
CA GLU A 45 -6.13 -0.71 -17.18
C GLU A 45 -6.22 -0.78 -15.65
N VAL A 46 -7.42 -1.15 -15.17
CA VAL A 46 -7.67 -1.44 -13.75
C VAL A 46 -8.27 -2.83 -13.65
N TRP A 47 -7.63 -3.70 -12.87
CA TRP A 47 -8.06 -5.07 -12.65
C TRP A 47 -8.32 -5.34 -11.17
N VAL A 48 -9.40 -6.01 -10.86
CA VAL A 48 -9.64 -6.56 -9.53
C VAL A 48 -9.15 -8.01 -9.50
N ALA A 49 -8.27 -8.35 -8.57
CA ALA A 49 -7.79 -9.71 -8.35
C ALA A 49 -8.60 -10.34 -7.21
N ALA A 50 -9.66 -11.07 -7.58
CA ALA A 50 -10.58 -11.71 -6.65
C ALA A 50 -10.14 -13.13 -6.28
N ASP A 51 -10.41 -13.57 -5.05
CA ASP A 51 -10.21 -14.95 -4.59
C ASP A 51 -11.54 -15.67 -4.22
N HIS A 52 -12.68 -15.03 -4.50
CA HIS A 52 -14.01 -15.55 -4.19
C HIS A 52 -15.00 -15.18 -5.28
N GLN A 53 -15.92 -16.11 -5.58
CA GLN A 53 -16.90 -15.95 -6.66
C GLN A 53 -17.79 -14.72 -6.45
N ASP A 54 -18.27 -14.46 -5.24
CA ASP A 54 -19.15 -13.32 -4.96
C ASP A 54 -18.47 -11.97 -5.28
N VAL A 55 -17.17 -11.84 -5.02
CA VAL A 55 -16.40 -10.64 -5.37
C VAL A 55 -16.26 -10.53 -6.89
N PHE A 56 -15.97 -11.64 -7.56
CA PHE A 56 -15.88 -11.70 -9.01
C PHE A 56 -17.20 -11.27 -9.66
N ASP A 57 -18.32 -11.85 -9.23
CA ASP A 57 -19.65 -11.58 -9.80
C ASP A 57 -20.07 -10.12 -9.63
N VAL A 58 -19.81 -9.53 -8.46
CA VAL A 58 -20.13 -8.12 -8.18
C VAL A 58 -19.31 -7.19 -9.08
N VAL A 59 -18.02 -7.42 -9.24
CA VAL A 59 -17.17 -6.59 -10.09
C VAL A 59 -17.51 -6.76 -11.56
N HIS A 60 -17.72 -7.99 -12.02
CA HIS A 60 -18.11 -8.31 -13.39
C HIS A 60 -19.48 -7.70 -13.75
N ALA A 61 -20.49 -7.81 -12.87
CA ALA A 61 -21.79 -7.21 -13.06
C ALA A 61 -21.74 -5.68 -13.13
N ALA A 62 -20.78 -5.05 -12.47
CA ALA A 62 -20.53 -3.61 -12.56
C ALA A 62 -19.73 -3.19 -13.81
N GLY A 63 -19.36 -4.13 -14.70
CA GLY A 63 -18.57 -3.88 -15.91
C GLY A 63 -17.07 -3.69 -15.65
N GLY A 64 -16.58 -4.00 -14.44
CA GLY A 64 -15.17 -3.96 -14.09
C GLY A 64 -14.37 -5.13 -14.65
N LYS A 65 -13.09 -4.91 -14.96
CA LYS A 65 -12.17 -6.01 -15.28
C LYS A 65 -11.83 -6.76 -14.01
N VAL A 66 -12.06 -8.07 -13.99
CA VAL A 66 -11.80 -8.92 -12.83
C VAL A 66 -11.13 -10.22 -13.25
N LEU A 67 -10.18 -10.68 -12.46
CA LEU A 67 -9.49 -11.95 -12.63
C LEU A 67 -9.66 -12.79 -11.37
N MET A 68 -10.06 -14.05 -11.52
CA MET A 68 -10.03 -15.01 -10.43
C MET A 68 -8.59 -15.44 -10.20
N THR A 69 -8.08 -15.27 -9.00
CA THR A 69 -6.72 -15.62 -8.58
C THR A 69 -6.76 -16.71 -7.51
N ARG A 70 -5.65 -17.40 -7.33
CA ARG A 70 -5.51 -18.44 -6.30
C ARG A 70 -5.80 -17.88 -4.91
N THR A 71 -6.40 -18.70 -4.06
CA THR A 71 -6.75 -18.34 -2.67
C THR A 71 -5.55 -18.46 -1.71
N ASP A 72 -4.54 -19.25 -2.08
CA ASP A 72 -3.40 -19.64 -1.23
C ASP A 72 -2.16 -18.73 -1.37
N HIS A 73 -2.30 -17.57 -1.99
CA HIS A 73 -1.20 -16.60 -2.06
C HIS A 73 -0.77 -16.15 -0.67
N PRO A 74 0.55 -16.23 -0.34
CA PRO A 74 1.06 -15.82 0.96
C PRO A 74 0.97 -14.31 1.16
N SER A 75 1.02 -13.52 0.06
CA SER A 75 1.03 -12.07 0.10
C SER A 75 0.19 -11.41 -1.00
N GLY A 76 -0.06 -10.10 -0.85
CA GLY A 76 -0.67 -9.28 -1.91
C GLY A 76 0.24 -9.19 -3.14
N THR A 77 1.54 -9.11 -2.94
CA THR A 77 2.54 -9.02 -4.02
C THR A 77 2.57 -10.30 -4.87
N ASP A 78 2.44 -11.50 -4.26
CA ASP A 78 2.33 -12.76 -5.01
C ASP A 78 1.08 -12.81 -5.88
N ARG A 79 -0.05 -12.25 -5.41
CA ARG A 79 -1.29 -12.15 -6.18
C ARG A 79 -1.14 -11.22 -7.39
N LEU A 80 -0.45 -10.08 -7.22
CA LEU A 80 -0.13 -9.18 -8.33
C LEU A 80 0.76 -9.87 -9.37
N ALA A 81 1.72 -10.67 -8.94
CA ALA A 81 2.58 -11.43 -9.85
C ALA A 81 1.77 -12.40 -10.72
N GLU A 82 0.80 -13.13 -10.15
CA GLU A 82 -0.11 -13.99 -10.90
C GLU A 82 -0.92 -13.19 -11.95
N VAL A 83 -1.44 -12.02 -11.57
CA VAL A 83 -2.18 -11.15 -12.51
C VAL A 83 -1.28 -10.70 -13.66
N ALA A 84 -0.07 -10.21 -13.35
CA ALA A 84 0.88 -9.75 -14.35
C ALA A 84 1.30 -10.86 -15.33
N GLU A 85 1.52 -12.07 -14.83
CA GLU A 85 1.85 -13.25 -15.64
C GLU A 85 0.65 -13.65 -16.52
N THR A 86 -0.55 -13.76 -15.96
CA THR A 86 -1.77 -14.16 -16.68
C THR A 86 -2.11 -13.19 -17.80
N LEU A 87 -1.92 -11.90 -17.59
CA LEU A 87 -2.21 -10.86 -18.57
C LEU A 87 -1.03 -10.58 -19.53
N GLY A 88 0.09 -11.26 -19.35
CA GLY A 88 1.28 -11.14 -20.21
C GLY A 88 1.94 -9.77 -20.18
N TRP A 89 1.90 -9.08 -19.03
CA TRP A 89 2.50 -7.75 -18.91
C TRP A 89 4.02 -7.82 -19.02
N ARG A 90 4.58 -6.81 -19.67
CA ARG A 90 5.99 -6.77 -20.06
C ARG A 90 6.88 -6.26 -18.92
N ASN A 91 8.16 -6.46 -19.07
CA ASN A 91 9.16 -6.15 -18.04
C ASN A 91 9.25 -4.66 -17.64
N ASP A 92 8.94 -3.74 -18.53
CA ASP A 92 9.00 -2.28 -18.33
C ASP A 92 7.69 -1.66 -17.86
N GLU A 93 6.60 -2.43 -17.82
CA GLU A 93 5.29 -1.94 -17.40
C GLU A 93 5.25 -1.65 -15.90
N VAL A 94 4.58 -0.54 -15.55
CA VAL A 94 4.36 -0.13 -14.16
C VAL A 94 3.00 -0.64 -13.70
N VAL A 95 3.00 -1.38 -12.58
CA VAL A 95 1.80 -1.97 -11.96
C VAL A 95 1.62 -1.38 -10.56
N VAL A 96 0.53 -0.66 -10.34
CA VAL A 96 0.21 -0.10 -9.03
C VAL A 96 -0.70 -1.05 -8.27
N ASN A 97 -0.32 -1.39 -7.05
CA ASN A 97 -1.13 -2.14 -6.09
C ASN A 97 -1.95 -1.16 -5.26
N VAL A 98 -3.23 -1.07 -5.53
CA VAL A 98 -4.19 -0.32 -4.71
C VAL A 98 -4.91 -1.30 -3.79
N GLN A 99 -4.78 -1.12 -2.48
CA GLN A 99 -5.41 -2.03 -1.52
C GLN A 99 -6.94 -1.99 -1.64
N GLY A 100 -7.58 -3.18 -1.60
CA GLY A 100 -9.02 -3.33 -1.76
C GLY A 100 -9.87 -2.76 -0.62
N ASP A 101 -9.23 -2.18 0.39
CA ASP A 101 -9.83 -1.56 1.57
C ASP A 101 -9.59 -0.05 1.66
N GLU A 102 -9.20 0.58 0.55
CA GLU A 102 -8.92 2.02 0.47
C GLU A 102 -9.96 2.79 -0.38
N PRO A 103 -11.24 2.83 0.00
CA PRO A 103 -12.30 3.45 -0.81
C PRO A 103 -12.18 4.97 -0.92
N LEU A 104 -11.37 5.62 -0.09
CA LEU A 104 -11.11 7.06 -0.10
C LEU A 104 -9.77 7.43 -0.74
N ILE A 105 -9.02 6.47 -1.31
CA ILE A 105 -7.72 6.74 -1.90
C ILE A 105 -7.80 7.86 -2.95
N ASP A 106 -6.85 8.78 -2.92
CA ASP A 106 -6.76 9.84 -3.92
C ASP A 106 -6.26 9.28 -5.27
N PRO A 107 -7.04 9.41 -6.37
CA PRO A 107 -6.58 9.03 -7.70
C PRO A 107 -5.26 9.70 -8.12
N GLY A 108 -5.04 10.95 -7.69
CA GLY A 108 -3.79 11.66 -7.93
C GLY A 108 -2.59 11.01 -7.26
N LEU A 109 -2.76 10.45 -6.07
CA LEU A 109 -1.72 9.71 -5.37
C LEU A 109 -1.35 8.40 -6.09
N ILE A 110 -2.34 7.68 -6.65
CA ILE A 110 -2.09 6.47 -7.45
C ILE A 110 -1.20 6.82 -8.66
N ALA A 111 -1.54 7.87 -9.40
CA ALA A 111 -0.76 8.34 -10.53
C ALA A 111 0.64 8.82 -10.12
N ALA A 112 0.76 9.54 -8.99
CA ALA A 112 2.03 10.05 -8.49
C ALA A 112 3.01 8.92 -8.12
N VAL A 113 2.54 7.83 -7.51
CA VAL A 113 3.39 6.69 -7.16
C VAL A 113 3.85 5.95 -8.44
N ALA A 114 2.99 5.82 -9.45
CA ALA A 114 3.38 5.28 -10.75
C ALA A 114 4.46 6.12 -11.43
N GLU A 115 4.30 7.44 -11.48
CA GLU A 115 5.27 8.38 -12.05
C GLU A 115 6.58 8.37 -11.26
N GLY A 116 6.50 8.28 -9.92
CA GLY A 116 7.67 8.16 -9.05
C GLY A 116 8.54 6.95 -9.37
N LEU A 117 7.92 5.81 -9.72
CA LEU A 117 8.66 4.63 -10.17
C LEU A 117 9.23 4.82 -11.58
N ALA A 118 8.45 5.38 -12.49
CA ALA A 118 8.86 5.57 -13.86
C ALA A 118 10.06 6.51 -13.99
N SER A 119 10.11 7.55 -13.15
CA SER A 119 11.20 8.53 -13.12
C SER A 119 12.50 8.04 -12.48
N ASP A 120 12.50 6.90 -11.78
CA ASP A 120 13.68 6.29 -11.17
C ASP A 120 14.00 4.94 -11.80
N ALA A 121 14.84 4.94 -12.83
CA ALA A 121 15.24 3.72 -13.55
C ALA A 121 15.97 2.69 -12.65
N GLY A 122 16.55 3.12 -11.53
CA GLY A 122 17.24 2.25 -10.58
C GLY A 122 16.29 1.60 -9.54
N ALA A 123 15.04 2.07 -9.43
CA ALA A 123 14.08 1.53 -8.49
C ALA A 123 13.26 0.39 -9.11
N ALA A 124 13.07 -0.68 -8.35
CA ALA A 124 12.16 -1.78 -8.70
C ALA A 124 10.73 -1.56 -8.17
N ILE A 125 10.62 -0.73 -7.13
CA ILE A 125 9.37 -0.42 -6.41
C ILE A 125 9.33 1.07 -6.15
N ALA A 126 8.14 1.66 -6.14
CA ALA A 126 7.88 2.95 -5.51
C ALA A 126 6.75 2.83 -4.48
N THR A 127 6.81 3.68 -3.48
CA THR A 127 5.78 3.82 -2.44
C THR A 127 5.71 5.27 -1.99
N ALA A 128 4.83 5.57 -1.02
CA ALA A 128 4.68 6.90 -0.47
C ALA A 128 4.88 6.93 1.05
N ALA A 129 5.20 8.08 1.59
CA ALA A 129 5.25 8.34 3.01
C ALA A 129 4.89 9.80 3.29
N HIS A 130 4.44 10.11 4.50
CA HIS A 130 4.20 11.49 4.93
C HIS A 130 4.90 11.77 6.27
N PRO A 131 5.23 13.05 6.58
CA PRO A 131 5.80 13.41 7.87
C PRO A 131 4.89 13.01 9.02
N LEU A 132 5.51 12.54 10.10
CA LEU A 132 4.84 12.12 11.31
C LEU A 132 5.35 13.00 12.47
N ILE A 133 4.41 13.62 13.20
CA ILE A 133 4.73 14.60 14.24
C ILE A 133 4.12 14.25 15.61
N ALA A 134 3.35 13.16 15.69
CA ALA A 134 2.71 12.71 16.92
C ALA A 134 3.52 11.59 17.58
N MET A 135 3.91 11.80 18.85
CA MET A 135 4.73 10.85 19.59
C MET A 135 4.08 9.50 19.78
N ASP A 136 2.78 9.45 20.01
CA ASP A 136 2.00 8.22 20.15
C ASP A 136 2.00 7.37 18.86
N GLU A 137 2.00 8.01 17.68
CA GLU A 137 2.12 7.31 16.40
C GLU A 137 3.56 6.80 16.16
N ILE A 138 4.59 7.54 16.56
CA ILE A 138 5.99 7.11 16.40
C ILE A 138 6.25 5.81 17.16
N PHE A 139 5.74 5.69 18.37
CA PHE A 139 5.92 4.51 19.22
C PHE A 139 4.83 3.44 19.01
N ASN A 140 3.86 3.68 18.13
CA ASN A 140 2.85 2.69 17.78
C ASN A 140 3.43 1.66 16.78
N PRO A 141 3.51 0.37 17.13
CA PRO A 141 4.05 -0.67 16.24
C PRO A 141 3.14 -0.95 15.03
N ASN A 142 1.89 -0.50 15.03
CA ASN A 142 1.00 -0.60 13.87
C ASN A 142 1.24 0.50 12.84
N VAL A 143 1.93 1.55 13.21
CA VAL A 143 2.39 2.61 12.30
C VAL A 143 3.79 2.25 11.83
N VAL A 144 3.94 1.97 10.54
CA VAL A 144 5.23 1.65 9.93
C VAL A 144 5.98 2.95 9.63
N LYS A 145 7.22 3.03 10.07
CA LYS A 145 8.14 4.15 9.80
C LYS A 145 9.09 3.78 8.66
N VAL A 146 9.55 4.78 7.91
CA VAL A 146 10.56 4.61 6.88
C VAL A 146 11.62 5.69 7.00
N VAL A 147 12.88 5.32 6.82
CA VAL A 147 14.01 6.25 6.66
C VAL A 147 14.53 6.16 5.23
N CYS A 148 14.86 7.33 4.67
CA CYS A 148 15.28 7.45 3.28
C CYS A 148 16.69 8.04 3.18
N ASP A 149 17.35 7.77 2.05
CA ASP A 149 18.58 8.45 1.65
C ASP A 149 18.28 9.85 1.07
N ALA A 150 19.34 10.56 0.71
CA ALA A 150 19.25 11.90 0.13
C ALA A 150 18.57 11.93 -1.27
N GLN A 151 18.45 10.79 -1.92
CA GLN A 151 17.75 10.61 -3.19
C GLN A 151 16.28 10.23 -3.01
N GLY A 152 15.82 10.05 -1.77
CA GLY A 152 14.46 9.61 -1.46
C GLY A 152 14.24 8.13 -1.70
N ARG A 153 15.27 7.30 -1.59
CA ARG A 153 15.16 5.83 -1.61
C ARG A 153 15.15 5.29 -0.19
N ALA A 154 14.31 4.29 0.06
CA ALA A 154 14.21 3.69 1.38
C ALA A 154 15.53 3.02 1.79
N LEU A 155 16.02 3.37 2.97
CA LEU A 155 17.10 2.68 3.65
C LEU A 155 16.57 1.52 4.48
N TYR A 156 15.46 1.73 5.19
CA TYR A 156 14.82 0.71 6.01
C TYR A 156 13.38 1.09 6.36
N PHE A 157 12.52 0.07 6.54
CA PHE A 157 11.17 0.18 7.10
C PHE A 157 11.14 -0.53 8.44
N SER A 158 10.46 0.03 9.45
CA SER A 158 10.35 -0.61 10.75
C SER A 158 9.06 -0.24 11.49
N ARG A 159 8.59 -1.17 12.31
CA ARG A 159 7.56 -0.92 13.34
C ARG A 159 8.13 -0.19 14.55
N ALA A 160 9.46 -0.29 14.78
CA ALA A 160 10.15 0.47 15.81
C ALA A 160 10.21 1.96 15.49
N PRO A 161 10.44 2.84 16.49
CA PRO A 161 10.73 4.26 16.26
C PRO A 161 12.06 4.41 15.51
N ILE A 162 12.01 4.87 14.28
CA ILE A 162 13.16 5.22 13.45
C ILE A 162 12.92 6.54 12.73
N PRO A 163 13.98 7.42 12.64
CA PRO A 163 15.27 7.33 13.32
C PRO A 163 15.15 7.54 14.84
N TRP A 164 16.08 7.01 15.61
CA TRP A 164 16.12 7.19 17.06
C TRP A 164 16.74 8.54 17.44
N ALA A 165 15.99 9.40 18.13
CA ALA A 165 16.49 10.70 18.63
C ALA A 165 17.34 10.48 19.90
N ARG A 166 18.61 10.16 19.72
CA ARG A 166 19.52 9.68 20.76
C ARG A 166 19.55 10.59 22.00
N ASP A 167 19.72 11.90 21.79
CA ASP A 167 19.98 12.84 22.90
C ASP A 167 18.67 13.30 23.58
N ASP A 168 17.54 13.22 22.88
CA ASP A 168 16.22 13.59 23.41
C ASP A 168 15.55 12.41 24.11
N TRP A 169 15.65 11.20 23.56
CA TRP A 169 14.93 10.02 24.06
C TRP A 169 15.74 9.15 25.04
N ALA A 170 17.04 9.42 25.23
CA ALA A 170 17.89 8.66 26.15
C ALA A 170 17.67 9.00 27.64
N LYS A 171 16.90 10.03 27.98
CA LYS A 171 16.83 10.59 29.36
C LYS A 171 15.84 9.88 30.30
N GLY A 172 15.38 8.67 29.99
CA GLY A 172 14.70 7.79 30.95
C GLY A 172 13.27 8.15 31.34
N ALA A 173 12.67 9.20 30.81
CA ALA A 173 11.24 9.46 30.95
C ALA A 173 10.45 8.52 30.01
N GLY A 174 9.25 8.13 30.37
CA GLY A 174 8.37 7.40 29.46
C GLY A 174 8.18 8.21 28.18
N TRP A 175 8.27 7.55 26.99
CA TRP A 175 8.21 8.22 25.70
C TRP A 175 6.95 9.10 25.52
N ARG A 176 5.86 8.80 26.25
CA ARG A 176 4.61 9.58 26.22
C ARG A 176 4.76 11.00 26.76
N ASP A 177 5.73 11.21 27.64
CA ASP A 177 5.99 12.50 28.29
C ASP A 177 7.07 13.31 27.57
N LEU A 178 7.64 12.77 26.50
CA LEU A 178 8.69 13.45 25.73
C LEU A 178 8.08 14.34 24.65
N PRO A 179 8.61 15.57 24.46
CA PRO A 179 8.23 16.41 23.33
C PRO A 179 8.77 15.79 22.03
N PHE A 180 8.08 16.07 20.93
CA PHE A 180 8.60 15.73 19.60
C PHE A 180 9.86 16.58 19.33
N PRO A 181 11.03 15.97 19.05
CA PRO A 181 12.25 16.72 18.80
C PRO A 181 12.13 17.56 17.52
N PRO A 182 12.42 18.88 17.57
CA PRO A 182 12.36 19.75 16.40
C PRO A 182 13.25 19.24 15.25
N GLY A 183 12.67 19.10 14.06
CA GLY A 183 13.41 18.69 12.87
C GLY A 183 13.73 17.19 12.77
N LEU A 184 13.20 16.35 13.66
CA LEU A 184 13.34 14.89 13.54
C LEU A 184 12.59 14.40 12.30
N PRO A 185 13.28 13.79 11.30
CA PRO A 185 12.68 13.43 10.02
C PRO A 185 11.99 12.05 10.08
N VAL A 186 10.93 11.93 10.86
CA VAL A 186 10.15 10.70 10.91
C VAL A 186 9.12 10.70 9.79
N LEU A 187 9.09 9.63 9.01
CA LEU A 187 8.13 9.42 7.95
C LEU A 187 7.27 8.20 8.27
N ARG A 188 5.94 8.36 8.17
CA ARG A 188 4.98 7.26 8.19
C ARG A 188 4.81 6.73 6.77
N HIS A 189 5.06 5.45 6.61
CA HIS A 189 4.85 4.74 5.35
C HIS A 189 3.35 4.61 5.01
N VAL A 190 3.04 4.78 3.72
CA VAL A 190 1.70 4.56 3.13
C VAL A 190 1.73 3.27 2.32
N GLY A 191 0.80 2.36 2.57
CA GLY A 191 0.73 1.02 1.97
C GLY A 191 0.35 0.96 0.49
N LEU A 192 0.59 2.03 -0.26
CA LEU A 192 0.40 2.10 -1.71
C LEU A 192 1.74 1.85 -2.42
N TYR A 193 1.74 0.94 -3.40
CA TYR A 193 2.96 0.55 -4.09
C TYR A 193 2.80 0.55 -5.60
N ALA A 194 3.85 0.98 -6.30
CA ALA A 194 4.04 0.68 -7.71
C ALA A 194 5.23 -0.28 -7.89
N TYR A 195 5.10 -1.23 -8.79
CA TYR A 195 6.11 -2.23 -9.10
C TYR A 195 6.44 -2.21 -10.58
N ARG A 196 7.69 -2.52 -10.94
CA ARG A 196 7.99 -2.96 -12.31
C ARG A 196 7.50 -4.39 -12.49
N ALA A 197 6.86 -4.70 -13.61
CA ALA A 197 6.36 -6.06 -13.89
C ALA A 197 7.51 -7.08 -13.84
N SER A 198 8.71 -6.72 -14.28
CA SER A 198 9.91 -7.56 -14.17
C SER A 198 10.30 -7.90 -12.72
N PHE A 199 10.03 -6.99 -11.78
CA PHE A 199 10.26 -7.26 -10.36
C PHE A 199 9.19 -8.22 -9.81
N LEU A 200 7.91 -8.03 -10.15
CA LEU A 200 6.83 -8.93 -9.73
C LEU A 200 7.11 -10.37 -10.13
N CYS A 201 7.56 -10.60 -11.38
CA CYS A 201 7.94 -11.94 -11.86
C CYS A 201 9.10 -12.56 -11.06
N ARG A 202 10.00 -11.74 -10.53
CA ARG A 202 11.14 -12.21 -9.72
C ARG A 202 10.80 -12.38 -8.24
N TYR A 203 9.87 -11.58 -7.73
CA TYR A 203 9.54 -11.53 -6.30
C TYR A 203 9.14 -12.88 -5.74
N THR A 204 8.33 -13.66 -6.46
CA THR A 204 7.87 -14.99 -6.05
C THR A 204 8.99 -16.01 -5.90
N ALA A 205 10.12 -15.80 -6.58
CA ALA A 205 11.31 -16.64 -6.49
C ALA A 205 12.31 -16.17 -5.41
N LEU A 206 12.11 -14.98 -4.81
CA LEU A 206 12.99 -14.49 -3.75
C LEU A 206 12.69 -15.23 -2.43
N ALA A 207 13.74 -15.74 -1.80
CA ALA A 207 13.61 -16.34 -0.47
C ALA A 207 13.12 -15.30 0.55
N PRO A 208 12.19 -15.65 1.47
CA PRO A 208 11.77 -14.77 2.55
C PRO A 208 12.98 -14.28 3.37
N ALA A 209 12.98 -12.99 3.69
CA ALA A 209 14.05 -12.39 4.47
C ALA A 209 13.79 -12.53 5.97
N PRO A 210 14.81 -12.79 6.83
CA PRO A 210 14.61 -12.84 8.27
C PRO A 210 14.00 -11.56 8.84
N ILE A 211 14.43 -10.38 8.37
CA ILE A 211 13.91 -9.08 8.81
C ILE A 211 12.45 -8.87 8.39
N GLU A 212 12.03 -9.39 7.23
CA GLU A 212 10.65 -9.37 6.77
C GLU A 212 9.73 -10.13 7.73
N GLN A 213 10.17 -11.28 8.21
CA GLN A 213 9.39 -12.13 9.12
C GLN A 213 9.21 -11.48 10.49
N TRP A 214 10.27 -10.93 11.07
CA TRP A 214 10.23 -10.29 12.38
C TRP A 214 9.43 -8.99 12.40
N GLU A 215 9.60 -8.15 11.38
CA GLU A 215 8.85 -6.90 11.24
C GLU A 215 7.45 -7.11 10.65
N ALA A 216 7.16 -8.28 10.07
CA ALA A 216 5.95 -8.57 9.28
C ALA A 216 5.71 -7.47 8.21
N LEU A 217 6.75 -7.19 7.40
CA LEU A 217 6.80 -6.16 6.37
C LEU A 217 7.38 -6.74 5.07
N GLU A 218 6.51 -7.04 4.10
CA GLU A 218 6.84 -7.72 2.83
C GLU A 218 7.88 -6.96 2.00
N GLN A 219 7.87 -5.63 2.02
CA GLN A 219 8.81 -4.79 1.26
C GLN A 219 10.27 -4.93 1.73
N LEU A 220 10.51 -5.42 2.94
CA LEU A 220 11.86 -5.70 3.43
C LEU A 220 12.53 -6.83 2.66
N ARG A 221 11.77 -7.76 2.04
CA ARG A 221 12.33 -8.78 1.16
C ARG A 221 13.04 -8.13 -0.02
N ALA A 222 12.44 -7.12 -0.63
CA ALA A 222 13.07 -6.39 -1.74
C ALA A 222 14.39 -5.74 -1.32
N LEU A 223 14.41 -5.00 -0.22
CA LEU A 223 15.63 -4.37 0.30
C LEU A 223 16.70 -5.40 0.66
N TRP A 224 16.32 -6.52 1.28
CA TRP A 224 17.25 -7.61 1.64
C TRP A 224 17.97 -8.20 0.42
N HIS A 225 17.26 -8.31 -0.70
CA HIS A 225 17.82 -8.80 -1.96
C HIS A 225 18.45 -7.69 -2.84
N GLY A 226 18.68 -6.50 -2.29
CA GLY A 226 19.38 -5.41 -2.96
C GLY A 226 18.55 -4.62 -3.97
N TYR A 227 17.22 -4.77 -3.98
CA TYR A 227 16.35 -3.94 -4.79
C TYR A 227 16.11 -2.58 -4.13
N SER A 228 16.05 -1.53 -4.95
CA SER A 228 15.78 -0.18 -4.49
C SER A 228 14.30 0.13 -4.50
N ILE A 229 13.84 0.83 -3.45
CA ILE A 229 12.46 1.31 -3.28
C ILE A 229 12.47 2.83 -3.25
N ARG A 230 11.85 3.48 -4.23
CA ARG A 230 11.61 4.92 -4.25
C ARG A 230 10.51 5.28 -3.27
N VAL A 231 10.69 6.30 -2.44
CA VAL A 231 9.68 6.82 -1.51
C VAL A 231 9.30 8.24 -1.93
N LEU A 232 8.03 8.47 -2.20
CA LEU A 232 7.47 9.81 -2.43
C LEU A 232 7.06 10.39 -1.08
N THR A 233 7.61 11.54 -0.72
CA THR A 233 7.18 12.27 0.48
C THR A 233 5.97 13.14 0.13
N LEU A 234 4.87 12.93 0.85
CA LEU A 234 3.63 13.68 0.70
C LEU A 234 3.58 14.84 1.69
N ASP A 235 2.97 15.94 1.29
CA ASP A 235 2.76 17.10 2.17
C ASP A 235 1.57 16.92 3.12
N THR A 236 0.66 16.00 2.80
CA THR A 236 -0.57 15.75 3.57
C THR A 236 -0.73 14.28 3.90
N THR A 237 -1.41 14.01 5.02
CA THR A 237 -1.77 12.63 5.42
C THR A 237 -2.93 12.13 4.55
N PRO A 238 -2.76 11.02 3.81
CA PRO A 238 -3.87 10.42 3.07
C PRO A 238 -4.92 9.84 4.01
N PRO A 239 -6.19 9.73 3.56
CA PRO A 239 -7.23 9.05 4.34
C PRO A 239 -6.82 7.61 4.65
N GLY A 240 -7.11 7.14 5.84
CA GLY A 240 -6.86 5.74 6.22
C GLY A 240 -7.87 4.78 5.59
N GLY A 241 -7.41 3.56 5.32
CA GLY A 241 -8.24 2.45 4.85
C GLY A 241 -9.27 1.97 5.88
N VAL A 242 -10.00 0.93 5.51
CA VAL A 242 -11.04 0.29 6.33
C VAL A 242 -10.54 -1.05 6.84
N ASP A 243 -10.27 -1.16 8.13
CA ASP A 243 -9.82 -2.39 8.76
C ASP A 243 -10.80 -2.91 9.80
N THR A 244 -11.61 -2.03 10.37
CA THR A 244 -12.55 -2.29 11.46
C THR A 244 -13.95 -1.76 11.11
N GLU A 245 -14.97 -2.17 11.91
CA GLU A 245 -16.31 -1.61 11.79
C GLU A 245 -16.34 -0.09 12.05
N GLU A 246 -15.46 0.40 12.92
CA GLU A 246 -15.33 1.83 13.21
C GLU A 246 -14.81 2.60 11.99
N ASP A 247 -13.78 2.05 11.30
CA ASP A 247 -13.32 2.62 10.04
C ASP A 247 -14.40 2.63 8.97
N LEU A 248 -15.17 1.53 8.88
CA LEU A 248 -16.27 1.42 7.93
C LEU A 248 -17.35 2.49 8.20
N ALA A 249 -17.69 2.71 9.48
CA ALA A 249 -18.65 3.75 9.86
C ALA A 249 -18.14 5.16 9.50
N ARG A 250 -16.84 5.43 9.76
CA ARG A 250 -16.18 6.68 9.38
C ARG A 250 -16.26 6.92 7.87
N VAL A 251 -15.94 5.90 7.06
CA VAL A 251 -15.97 6.02 5.59
C VAL A 251 -17.40 6.19 5.07
N ARG A 252 -18.38 5.45 5.62
CA ARG A 252 -19.81 5.63 5.29
C ARG A 252 -20.27 7.08 5.51
N ALA A 253 -19.85 7.71 6.62
CA ALA A 253 -20.18 9.11 6.90
C ALA A 253 -19.63 10.06 5.82
N VAL A 254 -18.40 9.83 5.33
CA VAL A 254 -17.83 10.64 4.24
C VAL A 254 -18.67 10.53 2.97
N PHE A 255 -19.08 9.31 2.57
CA PHE A 255 -19.89 9.11 1.35
C PHE A 255 -21.36 9.56 1.48
N ALA A 256 -21.86 9.73 2.70
CA ALA A 256 -23.22 10.22 2.94
C ALA A 256 -23.35 11.75 2.85
N HIS A 257 -22.22 12.48 2.98
CA HIS A 257 -22.19 13.95 3.02
C HIS A 257 -21.52 14.57 1.78
N GLY A 258 -20.97 13.79 0.89
CA GLY A 258 -20.38 14.22 -0.39
C GLY A 258 -21.21 13.78 -1.57
#